data_f80ad34709866330f5c56c9491b5f54c
#
_entry.id   f80ad34709866330f5c56c9491b5f54c
#
_cell.length_a   1.000
_cell.length_b   1.000
_cell.length_c   1.000
_cell.angle_alpha   90.00
_cell.angle_beta   90.00
_cell.angle_gamma   90.00
#
_symmetry.space_group_name_H-M   'P 1'
#
loop_
_entity.id
_entity.type
_entity.pdbx_description
1 polymer ?
#
loop_
_entity_poly.entity_id
_entity_poly.type
_entity_poly.pdbx_seq_one_letter_code
_entity_poly.pdbx_strand_id
1 'polypeptide(L)'
;MQKRKLGKSNLEVSALGLGCMGLSFGLGPAVEKKEGISLIRAAVERGVTFFDTAEIYGPYTNEELVGEALAPFREQVVIATKFGFKIDPNTGKQAGLDSRPQHIKEVAEASLKRLKTNVIDLFYQHRVDPDVPIEDVAGAVKELIQQGKVKHFGLSEAAVQTLRRAHAVQPVTALQSEYSLWW
;
A
#
# COMPACT_ATOMS: atom_id res chain seq x y z
N MET A 1 -9.59 11.14 17.23
CA MET A 1 -10.21 10.89 15.90
C MET A 1 -11.07 9.63 15.98
N GLN A 2 -12.20 9.56 15.24
CA GLN A 2 -12.99 8.33 15.15
C GLN A 2 -12.17 7.21 14.53
N LYS A 3 -12.47 5.96 14.91
CA LYS A 3 -11.83 4.76 14.36
C LYS A 3 -12.82 3.92 13.57
N ARG A 4 -12.31 3.15 12.61
CA ARG A 4 -13.07 2.23 11.75
C ARG A 4 -12.36 0.89 11.67
N LYS A 5 -13.13 -0.20 11.69
CA LYS A 5 -12.63 -1.52 11.34
C LYS A 5 -12.78 -1.74 9.84
N LEU A 6 -11.73 -2.22 9.19
CA LEU A 6 -11.75 -2.55 7.78
C LEU A 6 -12.33 -3.96 7.58
N GLY A 7 -13.49 -4.01 6.95
CA GLY A 7 -14.21 -5.26 6.70
C GLY A 7 -14.53 -6.02 7.99
N LYS A 8 -14.39 -7.34 7.94
CA LYS A 8 -14.54 -8.24 9.08
C LYS A 8 -13.20 -8.60 9.74
N SER A 9 -12.11 -7.95 9.33
CA SER A 9 -10.80 -8.14 9.92
C SER A 9 -10.69 -7.39 11.27
N ASN A 10 -9.65 -7.67 12.03
CA ASN A 10 -9.35 -6.93 13.24
C ASN A 10 -8.55 -5.64 12.99
N LEU A 11 -8.35 -5.27 11.72
CA LEU A 11 -7.60 -4.08 11.36
C LEU A 11 -8.44 -2.83 11.65
N GLU A 12 -8.08 -2.13 12.71
CA GLU A 12 -8.69 -0.87 13.12
C GLU A 12 -7.80 0.31 12.69
N VAL A 13 -8.38 1.29 12.05
CA VAL A 13 -7.69 2.48 11.54
C VAL A 13 -8.46 3.74 11.93
N SER A 14 -7.79 4.89 11.91
CA SER A 14 -8.49 6.19 11.98
C SER A 14 -9.45 6.35 10.79
N ALA A 15 -10.59 6.98 11.00
CA ALA A 15 -11.61 7.19 9.97
C ALA A 15 -11.11 8.01 8.78
N LEU A 16 -10.11 8.87 9.01
CA LEU A 16 -9.35 9.57 7.98
C LEU A 16 -7.96 8.95 7.91
N GLY A 17 -7.52 8.60 6.70
CA GLY A 17 -6.14 8.20 6.41
C GLY A 17 -5.39 9.30 5.68
N LEU A 18 -4.07 9.26 5.73
CA LEU A 18 -3.22 10.15 4.94
C LEU A 18 -2.69 9.40 3.72
N GLY A 19 -3.14 9.81 2.51
CA GLY A 19 -2.51 9.41 1.26
C GLY A 19 -1.20 10.16 1.07
N CYS A 20 -0.10 9.44 0.97
CA CYS A 20 1.23 10.04 0.91
C CYS A 20 1.72 10.32 -0.52
N MET A 21 0.99 9.92 -1.56
CA MET A 21 1.38 10.06 -2.96
C MET A 21 1.84 11.48 -3.30
N GLY A 22 1.06 12.50 -2.95
CA GLY A 22 1.33 13.88 -3.28
C GLY A 22 2.62 14.47 -2.68
N LEU A 23 3.25 13.76 -1.72
CA LEU A 23 4.54 14.18 -1.16
C LEU A 23 5.73 13.94 -2.10
N SER A 24 5.60 13.02 -3.05
CA SER A 24 6.70 12.62 -3.95
C SER A 24 6.29 12.45 -5.40
N PHE A 25 4.98 12.43 -5.71
CA PHE A 25 4.49 11.99 -7.01
C PHE A 25 3.11 12.57 -7.36
N GLY A 26 2.90 12.96 -8.61
CA GLY A 26 1.60 13.10 -9.26
C GLY A 26 0.95 14.49 -9.21
N LEU A 27 0.96 15.20 -8.09
CA LEU A 27 0.20 16.45 -7.91
C LEU A 27 1.09 17.69 -7.76
N GLY A 28 2.18 17.75 -8.52
CA GLY A 28 3.14 18.84 -8.46
C GLY A 28 4.57 18.35 -8.18
N PRO A 29 5.50 19.25 -7.90
CA PRO A 29 6.86 18.87 -7.53
C PRO A 29 6.87 18.13 -6.18
N ALA A 30 7.81 17.20 -6.03
CA ALA A 30 8.04 16.55 -4.74
C ALA A 30 8.35 17.60 -3.66
N VAL A 31 7.80 17.40 -2.46
CA VAL A 31 8.10 18.28 -1.32
C VAL A 31 9.51 17.99 -0.77
N GLU A 32 10.08 18.98 -0.11
CA GLU A 32 11.32 18.78 0.64
C GLU A 32 11.15 17.65 1.66
N LYS A 33 12.15 16.76 1.77
CA LYS A 33 12.08 15.57 2.64
C LYS A 33 11.74 15.92 4.09
N LYS A 34 12.36 16.99 4.63
CA LYS A 34 12.09 17.44 6.00
C LYS A 34 10.65 17.90 6.20
N GLU A 35 10.10 18.59 5.22
CA GLU A 35 8.71 19.04 5.22
C GLU A 35 7.74 17.86 5.17
N GLY A 36 7.99 16.89 4.28
CA GLY A 36 7.21 15.66 4.20
C GLY A 36 7.20 14.87 5.52
N ILE A 37 8.36 14.70 6.16
CA ILE A 37 8.49 14.06 7.48
C ILE A 37 7.68 14.84 8.53
N SER A 38 7.81 16.16 8.57
CA SER A 38 7.09 17.02 9.51
C SER A 38 5.57 16.91 9.34
N LEU A 39 5.09 16.91 8.10
CA LEU A 39 3.66 16.76 7.79
C LEU A 39 3.12 15.39 8.25
N ILE A 40 3.81 14.30 7.94
CA ILE A 40 3.41 12.94 8.36
C ILE A 40 3.34 12.86 9.89
N ARG A 41 4.35 13.36 10.59
CA ARG A 41 4.38 13.35 12.06
C ARG A 41 3.28 14.22 12.66
N ALA A 42 3.03 15.40 12.11
CA ALA A 42 1.92 16.24 12.51
C ALA A 42 0.54 15.59 12.32
N ALA A 43 0.39 14.71 11.29
CA ALA A 43 -0.81 13.91 11.12
C ALA A 43 -0.96 12.86 12.23
N VAL A 44 0.13 12.18 12.62
CA VAL A 44 0.12 11.24 13.77
C VAL A 44 -0.31 11.96 15.04
N GLU A 45 0.26 13.12 15.34
CA GLU A 45 -0.07 13.94 16.52
C GLU A 45 -1.56 14.34 16.54
N ARG A 46 -2.20 14.49 15.38
CA ARG A 46 -3.64 14.76 15.24
C ARG A 46 -4.51 13.50 15.27
N GLY A 47 -3.90 12.34 15.51
CA GLY A 47 -4.60 11.07 15.67
C GLY A 47 -4.88 10.32 14.38
N VAL A 48 -4.21 10.65 13.26
CA VAL A 48 -4.20 9.81 12.07
C VAL A 48 -3.35 8.58 12.35
N THR A 49 -3.92 7.39 12.14
CA THR A 49 -3.22 6.11 12.33
C THR A 49 -3.11 5.30 11.04
N PHE A 50 -3.60 5.80 9.92
CA PHE A 50 -3.60 5.10 8.65
C PHE A 50 -2.87 5.91 7.58
N PHE A 51 -1.78 5.33 7.04
CA PHE A 51 -0.91 5.96 6.04
C PHE A 51 -0.81 5.08 4.82
N ASP A 52 -1.07 5.66 3.64
CA ASP A 52 -1.13 4.95 2.37
C ASP A 52 -0.02 5.44 1.43
N THR A 53 0.79 4.52 0.96
CA THR A 53 1.86 4.74 -0.01
C THR A 53 1.82 3.69 -1.12
N ALA A 54 2.82 3.65 -1.99
CA ALA A 54 3.03 2.60 -2.99
C ALA A 54 4.48 2.62 -3.51
N GLU A 55 4.96 1.47 -4.01
CA GLU A 55 6.29 1.36 -4.62
C GLU A 55 6.50 2.32 -5.80
N ILE A 56 5.44 2.55 -6.60
CA ILE A 56 5.52 3.41 -7.79
C ILE A 56 5.64 4.90 -7.46
N TYR A 57 5.36 5.32 -6.22
CA TYR A 57 5.38 6.73 -5.86
C TYR A 57 6.81 7.23 -5.70
N GLY A 58 7.23 8.10 -6.65
CA GLY A 58 8.48 8.77 -6.65
C GLY A 58 9.70 8.15 -7.34
N PRO A 59 9.71 7.00 -8.06
CA PRO A 59 9.39 5.67 -7.57
C PRO A 59 10.27 5.34 -6.35
N TYR A 60 9.76 4.51 -5.47
CA TYR A 60 10.39 4.04 -4.23
C TYR A 60 10.63 5.10 -3.14
N THR A 61 10.93 6.34 -3.51
CA THR A 61 11.33 7.42 -2.56
C THR A 61 10.20 7.78 -1.59
N ASN A 62 8.94 7.58 -1.97
CA ASN A 62 7.80 7.81 -1.08
C ASN A 62 7.78 6.81 0.08
N GLU A 63 8.01 5.53 -0.17
CA GLU A 63 8.10 4.53 0.90
C GLU A 63 9.28 4.81 1.84
N GLU A 64 10.41 5.28 1.33
CA GLU A 64 11.56 5.68 2.16
C GLU A 64 11.20 6.88 3.07
N LEU A 65 10.50 7.87 2.51
CA LEU A 65 10.01 9.03 3.26
C LEU A 65 9.04 8.61 4.36
N VAL A 66 8.04 7.79 4.02
CA VAL A 66 7.01 7.29 4.96
C VAL A 66 7.67 6.43 6.05
N GLY A 67 8.58 5.53 5.67
CA GLY A 67 9.30 4.68 6.61
C GLY A 67 10.12 5.49 7.63
N GLU A 68 10.83 6.51 7.18
CA GLU A 68 11.61 7.39 8.07
C GLU A 68 10.72 8.24 8.97
N ALA A 69 9.64 8.78 8.43
CA ALA A 69 8.71 9.61 9.20
C ALA A 69 8.02 8.81 10.30
N LEU A 70 7.58 7.58 9.99
CA LEU A 70 6.76 6.74 10.88
C LEU A 70 7.58 5.80 11.78
N ALA A 71 8.87 5.65 11.58
CA ALA A 71 9.71 4.77 12.40
C ALA A 71 9.52 4.97 13.91
N PRO A 72 9.44 6.21 14.47
CA PRO A 72 9.21 6.42 15.89
C PRO A 72 7.80 6.03 16.37
N PHE A 73 6.86 5.86 15.44
CA PHE A 73 5.43 5.62 15.73
C PHE A 73 4.95 4.27 15.21
N ARG A 74 5.88 3.41 14.76
CA ARG A 74 5.53 2.19 13.99
C ARG A 74 4.44 1.34 14.64
N GLU A 75 4.48 1.15 15.94
CA GLU A 75 3.53 0.34 16.70
C GLU A 75 2.15 1.02 16.89
N GLN A 76 2.05 2.30 16.57
CA GLN A 76 0.83 3.10 16.77
C GLN A 76 0.07 3.32 15.46
N VAL A 77 0.68 2.94 14.32
CA VAL A 77 0.15 3.26 12.99
C VAL A 77 0.01 2.02 12.12
N VAL A 78 -0.87 2.12 11.15
CA VAL A 78 -1.09 1.16 10.07
C VAL A 78 -0.49 1.72 8.79
N ILE A 79 0.42 1.00 8.18
CA ILE A 79 1.02 1.36 6.91
C ILE A 79 0.46 0.45 5.81
N ALA A 80 -0.16 1.08 4.82
CA ALA A 80 -0.58 0.43 3.59
C ALA A 80 0.40 0.79 2.47
N THR A 81 0.83 -0.21 1.70
CA THR A 81 1.57 -0.01 0.45
C THR A 81 1.04 -0.92 -0.64
N LYS A 82 1.51 -0.73 -1.88
CA LYS A 82 0.90 -1.36 -3.05
C LYS A 82 1.98 -1.92 -3.98
N PHE A 83 1.65 -3.05 -4.63
CA PHE A 83 2.43 -3.71 -5.67
C PHE A 83 1.67 -3.78 -6.99
N GLY A 84 2.36 -4.21 -8.05
CA GLY A 84 1.74 -4.62 -9.29
C GLY A 84 2.04 -3.73 -10.48
N PHE A 85 2.84 -2.68 -10.33
CA PHE A 85 3.39 -1.95 -11.46
C PHE A 85 4.77 -2.48 -11.84
N LYS A 86 5.01 -2.55 -13.17
CA LYS A 86 6.35 -2.70 -13.71
C LYS A 86 7.01 -1.34 -13.79
N ILE A 87 8.16 -1.18 -13.16
CA ILE A 87 8.94 0.05 -13.17
C ILE A 87 10.20 -0.20 -14.00
N ASP A 88 10.41 0.62 -15.03
CA ASP A 88 11.62 0.57 -15.85
C ASP A 88 12.83 1.00 -14.99
N PRO A 89 13.84 0.13 -14.82
CA PRO A 89 14.97 0.42 -13.93
C PRO A 89 15.87 1.56 -14.43
N ASN A 90 15.83 1.87 -15.73
CA ASN A 90 16.69 2.91 -16.33
C ASN A 90 16.03 4.29 -16.24
N THR A 91 14.71 4.35 -16.36
CA THR A 91 13.97 5.63 -16.44
C THR A 91 13.16 5.93 -15.18
N GLY A 92 12.94 4.94 -14.32
CA GLY A 92 12.05 5.05 -13.17
C GLY A 92 10.57 5.20 -13.54
N LYS A 93 10.21 5.05 -14.80
CA LYS A 93 8.83 5.23 -15.27
C LYS A 93 8.05 3.92 -15.22
N GLN A 94 6.75 4.06 -15.08
CA GLN A 94 5.82 2.93 -15.22
C GLN A 94 5.93 2.36 -16.64
N ALA A 95 6.12 1.03 -16.72
CA ALA A 95 6.29 0.28 -17.96
C ALA A 95 5.24 -0.84 -18.12
N GLY A 96 4.07 -0.68 -17.50
CA GLY A 96 2.99 -1.66 -17.51
C GLY A 96 2.66 -2.22 -16.13
N LEU A 97 2.06 -3.42 -16.12
CA LEU A 97 1.72 -4.16 -14.90
C LEU A 97 2.60 -5.40 -14.77
N ASP A 98 2.82 -5.83 -13.53
CA ASP A 98 3.45 -7.10 -13.20
C ASP A 98 2.96 -7.58 -11.82
N SER A 99 1.96 -8.45 -11.84
CA SER A 99 1.44 -9.09 -10.62
C SER A 99 1.79 -10.58 -10.53
N ARG A 100 2.86 -11.02 -11.21
CA ARG A 100 3.34 -12.40 -11.09
C ARG A 100 3.77 -12.69 -9.64
N PRO A 101 3.49 -13.91 -9.12
CA PRO A 101 3.80 -14.29 -7.74
C PRO A 101 5.23 -13.97 -7.29
N GLN A 102 6.21 -14.21 -8.16
CA GLN A 102 7.61 -13.92 -7.85
C GLN A 102 7.85 -12.42 -7.66
N HIS A 103 7.32 -11.59 -8.57
CA HIS A 103 7.46 -10.13 -8.49
C HIS A 103 6.78 -9.56 -7.24
N ILE A 104 5.58 -10.07 -6.88
CA ILE A 104 4.88 -9.66 -5.65
C ILE A 104 5.76 -9.88 -4.42
N LYS A 105 6.43 -11.03 -4.34
CA LYS A 105 7.34 -11.34 -3.21
C LYS A 105 8.56 -10.43 -3.19
N GLU A 106 9.16 -10.15 -4.33
CA GLU A 106 10.29 -9.23 -4.47
C GLU A 106 9.90 -7.80 -4.05
N VAL A 107 8.74 -7.33 -4.48
CA VAL A 107 8.21 -6.02 -4.08
C VAL A 107 7.97 -5.96 -2.58
N ALA A 108 7.37 -6.98 -1.97
CA ALA A 108 7.16 -7.02 -0.53
C ALA A 108 8.48 -6.89 0.25
N GLU A 109 9.50 -7.66 -0.12
CA GLU A 109 10.83 -7.59 0.52
C GLU A 109 11.48 -6.21 0.37
N ALA A 110 11.36 -5.61 -0.81
CA ALA A 110 11.89 -4.29 -1.07
C ALA A 110 11.14 -3.20 -0.30
N SER A 111 9.80 -3.28 -0.26
CA SER A 111 8.95 -2.36 0.51
C SER A 111 9.21 -2.43 2.01
N LEU A 112 9.38 -3.62 2.57
CA LEU A 112 9.78 -3.79 3.98
C LEU A 112 11.06 -3.04 4.32
N LYS A 113 12.08 -3.12 3.44
CA LYS A 113 13.35 -2.40 3.61
C LYS A 113 13.17 -0.88 3.54
N ARG A 114 12.45 -0.37 2.53
CA ARG A 114 12.20 1.06 2.35
C ARG A 114 11.37 1.65 3.49
N LEU A 115 10.33 0.93 3.91
CA LEU A 115 9.46 1.31 5.03
C LEU A 115 10.12 1.11 6.41
N LYS A 116 11.33 0.53 6.47
CA LYS A 116 12.08 0.27 7.72
C LYS A 116 11.25 -0.52 8.74
N THR A 117 10.54 -1.54 8.29
CA THR A 117 9.66 -2.38 9.11
C THR A 117 9.82 -3.85 8.75
N ASN A 118 9.47 -4.73 9.68
CA ASN A 118 9.47 -6.17 9.46
C ASN A 118 8.11 -6.69 8.96
N VAL A 119 7.09 -5.83 8.94
CA VAL A 119 5.74 -6.24 8.53
C VAL A 119 4.99 -5.09 7.86
N ILE A 120 4.32 -5.39 6.73
CA ILE A 120 3.37 -4.51 6.05
C ILE A 120 1.98 -4.80 6.63
N ASP A 121 1.29 -3.78 7.15
CA ASP A 121 -0.03 -4.00 7.75
C ASP A 121 -1.09 -4.29 6.70
N LEU A 122 -1.07 -3.59 5.56
CA LEU A 122 -2.03 -3.79 4.47
C LEU A 122 -1.32 -3.68 3.12
N PHE A 123 -1.37 -4.75 2.32
CA PHE A 123 -0.69 -4.85 1.04
C PHE A 123 -1.70 -4.94 -0.08
N TYR A 124 -1.76 -3.92 -0.93
CA TYR A 124 -2.71 -3.82 -2.02
C TYR A 124 -2.12 -4.25 -3.36
N GLN A 125 -2.91 -4.98 -4.16
CA GLN A 125 -2.69 -4.93 -5.61
C GLN A 125 -3.17 -3.57 -6.12
N HIS A 126 -2.27 -2.78 -6.70
CA HIS A 126 -2.52 -1.39 -7.10
C HIS A 126 -3.51 -1.26 -8.26
N ARG A 127 -3.35 -2.14 -9.26
CA ARG A 127 -4.31 -2.33 -10.37
C ARG A 127 -4.35 -3.81 -10.71
N VAL A 128 -5.53 -4.28 -11.09
CA VAL A 128 -5.70 -5.67 -11.53
C VAL A 128 -4.89 -5.88 -12.81
N ASP A 129 -4.01 -6.87 -12.80
CA ASP A 129 -3.23 -7.29 -13.94
C ASP A 129 -4.04 -8.31 -14.76
N PRO A 130 -4.40 -8.01 -16.02
CA PRO A 130 -5.20 -8.91 -16.84
C PRO A 130 -4.43 -10.17 -17.28
N ASP A 131 -3.11 -10.12 -17.24
CA ASP A 131 -2.25 -11.22 -17.70
C ASP A 131 -1.94 -12.23 -16.60
N VAL A 132 -2.34 -11.95 -15.34
CA VAL A 132 -2.12 -12.84 -14.20
C VAL A 132 -3.46 -13.18 -13.52
N PRO A 133 -3.82 -14.48 -13.39
CA PRO A 133 -5.00 -14.87 -12.66
C PRO A 133 -5.03 -14.28 -11.25
N ILE A 134 -6.16 -13.70 -10.85
CA ILE A 134 -6.26 -13.05 -9.54
C ILE A 134 -6.08 -14.05 -8.39
N GLU A 135 -6.35 -15.32 -8.63
CA GLU A 135 -6.12 -16.41 -7.69
C GLU A 135 -4.63 -16.60 -7.39
N ASP A 136 -3.76 -16.46 -8.40
CA ASP A 136 -2.31 -16.57 -8.24
C ASP A 136 -1.77 -15.36 -7.46
N VAL A 137 -2.31 -14.18 -7.75
CA VAL A 137 -2.00 -12.96 -6.97
C VAL A 137 -2.38 -13.13 -5.51
N ALA A 138 -3.61 -13.56 -5.25
CA ALA A 138 -4.11 -13.80 -3.89
C ALA A 138 -3.31 -14.91 -3.18
N GLY A 139 -2.91 -15.96 -3.92
CA GLY A 139 -2.05 -17.04 -3.42
C GLY A 139 -0.68 -16.53 -2.97
N ALA A 140 -0.04 -15.67 -3.76
CA ALA A 140 1.25 -15.08 -3.42
C ALA A 140 1.17 -14.23 -2.14
N VAL A 141 0.12 -13.40 -2.01
CA VAL A 141 -0.08 -12.59 -0.79
C VAL A 141 -0.40 -13.47 0.41
N LYS A 142 -1.16 -14.56 0.23
CA LYS A 142 -1.42 -15.55 1.28
C LYS A 142 -0.12 -16.14 1.85
N GLU A 143 0.84 -16.49 0.98
CA GLU A 143 2.15 -16.98 1.41
C GLU A 143 2.92 -15.91 2.21
N LEU A 144 2.89 -14.64 1.79
CA LEU A 144 3.51 -13.54 2.54
C LEU A 144 2.85 -13.33 3.92
N ILE A 145 1.54 -13.53 4.02
CA ILE A 145 0.80 -13.49 5.30
C ILE A 145 1.24 -14.66 6.20
N GLN A 146 1.35 -15.88 5.65
CA GLN A 146 1.83 -17.05 6.39
C GLN A 146 3.27 -16.88 6.89
N GLN A 147 4.11 -16.16 6.14
CA GLN A 147 5.48 -15.81 6.53
C GLN A 147 5.54 -14.66 7.56
N GLY A 148 4.43 -14.03 7.90
CA GLY A 148 4.37 -12.90 8.82
C GLY A 148 4.90 -11.57 8.24
N LYS A 149 5.12 -11.50 6.93
CA LYS A 149 5.61 -10.29 6.23
C LYS A 149 4.52 -9.30 5.91
N VAL A 150 3.29 -9.78 5.75
CA VAL A 150 2.09 -9.01 5.47
C VAL A 150 1.01 -9.44 6.46
N LYS A 151 0.20 -8.51 6.98
CA LYS A 151 -0.93 -8.84 7.85
C LYS A 151 -2.25 -8.96 7.09
N HIS A 152 -2.49 -8.06 6.15
CA HIS A 152 -3.78 -7.96 5.46
C HIS A 152 -3.59 -7.74 3.96
N PHE A 153 -4.52 -8.31 3.17
CA PHE A 153 -4.58 -8.15 1.72
C PHE A 153 -5.66 -7.16 1.32
N GLY A 154 -5.36 -6.31 0.35
CA GLY A 154 -6.29 -5.37 -0.25
C GLY A 154 -6.25 -5.37 -1.77
N LEU A 155 -7.29 -4.83 -2.39
CA LEU A 155 -7.36 -4.57 -3.83
C LEU A 155 -7.66 -3.08 -4.06
N SER A 156 -7.17 -2.53 -5.17
CA SER A 156 -7.48 -1.17 -5.60
C SER A 156 -8.14 -1.19 -6.98
N GLU A 157 -9.26 -0.49 -7.11
CA GLU A 157 -10.06 -0.35 -8.33
C GLU A 157 -10.45 -1.71 -8.98
N ALA A 158 -10.71 -2.73 -8.16
CA ALA A 158 -11.07 -4.05 -8.63
C ALA A 158 -12.57 -4.22 -8.81
N ALA A 159 -12.99 -4.83 -9.91
CA ALA A 159 -14.37 -5.20 -10.15
C ALA A 159 -14.87 -6.27 -9.15
N VAL A 160 -16.19 -6.30 -8.93
CA VAL A 160 -16.82 -7.20 -7.93
C VAL A 160 -16.47 -8.68 -8.15
N GLN A 161 -16.42 -9.14 -9.39
CA GLN A 161 -16.11 -10.55 -9.68
C GLN A 161 -14.65 -10.88 -9.36
N THR A 162 -13.71 -9.97 -9.68
CA THR A 162 -12.30 -10.11 -9.32
C THR A 162 -12.11 -10.16 -7.81
N LEU A 163 -12.79 -9.26 -7.09
CA LEU A 163 -12.77 -9.24 -5.62
C LEU A 163 -13.26 -10.56 -5.02
N ARG A 164 -14.38 -11.11 -5.52
CA ARG A 164 -14.92 -12.39 -5.05
C ARG A 164 -13.96 -13.55 -5.26
N ARG A 165 -13.34 -13.63 -6.43
CA ARG A 165 -12.35 -14.66 -6.77
C ARG A 165 -11.12 -14.57 -5.89
N ALA A 166 -10.55 -13.37 -5.72
CA ALA A 166 -9.44 -13.13 -4.81
C ALA A 166 -9.77 -13.52 -3.37
N HIS A 167 -10.94 -13.09 -2.88
CA HIS A 167 -11.40 -13.34 -1.51
C HIS A 167 -11.59 -14.83 -1.19
N ALA A 168 -11.92 -15.64 -2.19
CA ALA A 168 -12.06 -17.09 -2.03
C ALA A 168 -10.72 -17.79 -1.76
N VAL A 169 -9.59 -17.23 -2.22
CA VAL A 169 -8.23 -17.77 -2.00
C VAL A 169 -7.60 -17.19 -0.73
N GLN A 170 -7.68 -15.88 -0.58
CA GLN A 170 -7.19 -15.13 0.58
C GLN A 170 -8.18 -14.01 0.90
N PRO A 171 -8.69 -13.93 2.14
CA PRO A 171 -9.63 -12.88 2.52
C PRO A 171 -9.08 -11.48 2.18
N VAL A 172 -9.84 -10.75 1.36
CA VAL A 172 -9.57 -9.34 1.06
C VAL A 172 -10.16 -8.49 2.18
N THR A 173 -9.30 -7.74 2.84
CA THR A 173 -9.63 -6.90 4.01
C THR A 173 -10.22 -5.57 3.60
N ALA A 174 -9.72 -4.98 2.50
CA ALA A 174 -10.11 -3.65 2.04
C ALA A 174 -10.12 -3.56 0.52
N LEU A 175 -11.04 -2.77 0.01
CA LEU A 175 -11.05 -2.26 -1.36
C LEU A 175 -10.80 -0.76 -1.30
N GLN A 176 -9.82 -0.26 -2.06
CA GLN A 176 -9.57 1.16 -2.25
C GLN A 176 -10.12 1.58 -3.61
N SER A 177 -10.99 2.59 -3.64
CA SER A 177 -11.52 3.15 -4.88
C SER A 177 -11.61 4.66 -4.78
N GLU A 178 -11.50 5.34 -5.91
CA GLU A 178 -11.80 6.76 -5.98
C GLU A 178 -13.27 7.00 -5.66
N TYR A 179 -13.53 8.00 -4.83
CA TYR A 179 -14.86 8.49 -4.53
C TYR A 179 -14.87 10.00 -4.73
N SER A 180 -15.28 10.43 -5.91
CA SER A 180 -15.27 11.83 -6.32
C SER A 180 -16.48 12.16 -7.18
N LEU A 181 -16.64 13.45 -7.52
CA LEU A 181 -17.70 13.91 -8.44
C LEU A 181 -17.38 13.59 -9.91
N TRP A 182 -16.15 13.11 -10.20
CA TRP A 182 -15.68 12.84 -11.56
C TRP A 182 -15.73 11.36 -11.92
N TRP A 183 -15.96 10.49 -10.95
CA TRP A 183 -15.88 9.04 -11.11
C TRP A 183 -17.12 8.33 -10.58
#